data_22fb575cb99d541a52566b47d58f3552
#
_entry.id   22fb575cb99d541a52566b47d58f3552
#
_cell.length_a   1.000
_cell.length_b   1.000
_cell.length_c   1.000
_cell.angle_alpha   90.00
_cell.angle_beta   90.00
_cell.angle_gamma   90.00
#
_symmetry.space_group_name_H-M   'P 1'
#
loop_
_entity.id
_entity.type
_entity.pdbx_description
1 polymer ?
#
loop_
_entity_poly.entity_id
_entity_poly.type
_entity_poly.pdbx_seq_one_letter_code
_entity_poly.pdbx_strand_id
1 'polypeptide(L)'
;DEYKNKMREEVRLLAETFKNDTSLLAWGIGNEIELENANIAAAWNFVEELAQLIKSIDKRHLVSTVISYNPSALDSVAKYAPSLDYVGINVYGPMGEVQMVVDKSDYKGAFMITEWGPTGWWETASTEWKAPIEQTSEEKRQVYEERYTQYISANPRCLGSFVFLWGQKEERTPTWFSMFVEDTVDMLPLKGEKTPMVEAMQRVWTGK
;
A
#
# COMPACT_ATOMS: atom_id res chain seq x y z
N ASP A 1 1.23 11.42 27.94
CA ASP A 1 1.59 10.39 27.04
C ASP A 1 2.74 10.86 26.17
N GLU A 2 3.96 10.70 26.71
CA GLU A 2 5.20 11.26 26.14
C GLU A 2 5.44 10.87 24.69
N TYR A 3 5.20 9.61 24.35
CA TYR A 3 5.35 9.08 22.98
C TYR A 3 4.45 9.80 21.98
N LYS A 4 3.16 9.97 22.32
CA LYS A 4 2.23 10.70 21.45
C LYS A 4 2.59 12.18 21.30
N ASN A 5 3.10 12.81 22.36
CA ASN A 5 3.57 14.19 22.26
C ASN A 5 4.76 14.31 21.31
N LYS A 6 5.72 13.39 21.40
CA LYS A 6 6.85 13.34 20.46
C LYS A 6 6.38 13.17 19.01
N MET A 7 5.45 12.25 18.74
CA MET A 7 4.88 12.07 17.39
C MET A 7 4.19 13.34 16.88
N ARG A 8 3.44 14.06 17.72
CA ARG A 8 2.82 15.34 17.33
C ARG A 8 3.84 16.39 16.94
N GLU A 9 4.93 16.48 17.67
CA GLU A 9 6.02 17.42 17.38
C GLU A 9 6.73 17.06 16.08
N GLU A 10 7.04 15.79 15.87
CA GLU A 10 7.65 15.30 14.62
C GLU A 10 6.74 15.54 13.41
N VAL A 11 5.46 15.21 13.51
CA VAL A 11 4.48 15.44 12.44
C VAL A 11 4.34 16.93 12.12
N ARG A 12 4.29 17.79 13.15
CA ARG A 12 4.27 19.25 12.98
C ARG A 12 5.49 19.74 12.21
N LEU A 13 6.68 19.32 12.64
CA LEU A 13 7.94 19.70 12.01
C LEU A 13 7.99 19.27 10.53
N LEU A 14 7.60 18.02 10.25
CA LEU A 14 7.55 17.51 8.89
C LEU A 14 6.56 18.28 8.02
N ALA A 15 5.34 18.51 8.52
CA ALA A 15 4.32 19.26 7.78
C ALA A 15 4.77 20.70 7.49
N GLU A 16 5.35 21.40 8.46
CA GLU A 16 5.88 22.75 8.26
C GLU A 16 7.05 22.78 7.24
N THR A 17 7.89 21.75 7.25
CA THR A 17 9.06 21.66 6.39
C THR A 17 8.64 21.41 4.94
N PHE A 18 7.69 20.49 4.69
CA PHE A 18 7.41 20.00 3.34
C PHE A 18 6.11 20.51 2.72
N LYS A 19 5.28 21.30 3.43
CA LYS A 19 3.99 21.82 2.90
C LYS A 19 4.08 22.55 1.54
N ASN A 20 5.25 23.07 1.18
CA ASN A 20 5.47 23.75 -0.08
C ASN A 20 6.33 22.94 -1.06
N ASP A 21 6.71 21.73 -0.72
CA ASP A 21 7.51 20.87 -1.60
C ASP A 21 6.65 20.36 -2.76
N THR A 22 7.09 20.62 -3.98
CA THR A 22 6.37 20.23 -5.20
C THR A 22 6.52 18.76 -5.54
N SER A 23 7.44 18.04 -4.90
CA SER A 23 7.62 16.60 -5.06
C SER A 23 6.76 15.78 -4.08
N LEU A 24 6.19 16.42 -3.05
CA LEU A 24 5.28 15.76 -2.13
C LEU A 24 3.94 15.49 -2.83
N LEU A 25 3.54 14.22 -2.87
CA LEU A 25 2.24 13.80 -3.41
C LEU A 25 1.13 13.91 -2.37
N ALA A 26 1.33 13.29 -1.23
CA ALA A 26 0.37 13.22 -0.13
C ALA A 26 1.06 12.81 1.17
N TRP A 27 0.37 12.95 2.29
CA TRP A 27 0.77 12.50 3.61
C TRP A 27 0.17 11.14 3.92
N GLY A 28 0.97 10.21 4.42
CA GLY A 28 0.52 8.90 4.92
C GLY A 28 0.76 8.78 6.42
N ILE A 29 -0.28 8.49 7.18
CA ILE A 29 -0.23 8.33 8.64
C ILE A 29 -0.36 6.85 8.99
N GLY A 30 0.75 6.19 9.27
CA GLY A 30 0.79 4.78 9.62
C GLY A 30 0.58 3.83 8.43
N ASN A 31 0.92 2.57 8.64
CA ASN A 31 0.72 1.46 7.71
C ASN A 31 0.23 0.25 8.49
N GLU A 32 -0.93 -0.29 8.13
CA GLU A 32 -1.52 -1.51 8.71
C GLU A 32 -1.57 -1.51 10.25
N ILE A 33 -1.83 -0.34 10.84
CA ILE A 33 -1.80 -0.17 12.29
C ILE A 33 -2.84 -1.02 13.02
N GLU A 34 -3.87 -1.46 12.35
CA GLU A 34 -4.93 -2.32 12.89
C GLU A 34 -4.46 -3.75 13.20
N LEU A 35 -3.39 -4.20 12.56
CA LEU A 35 -2.87 -5.55 12.77
C LEU A 35 -2.21 -5.74 14.14
N GLU A 36 -1.67 -4.66 14.72
CA GLU A 36 -0.86 -4.72 15.94
C GLU A 36 -1.51 -4.03 17.14
N ASN A 37 -2.67 -3.40 16.97
CA ASN A 37 -3.28 -2.60 18.02
C ASN A 37 -4.46 -3.31 18.71
N ALA A 38 -4.31 -3.60 19.99
CA ALA A 38 -5.38 -4.16 20.82
C ALA A 38 -6.55 -3.18 21.03
N ASN A 39 -6.31 -1.88 20.98
CA ASN A 39 -7.32 -0.83 21.07
C ASN A 39 -7.38 -0.01 19.79
N ILE A 40 -8.01 -0.57 18.80
CA ILE A 40 -8.07 0.00 17.45
C ILE A 40 -8.77 1.37 17.42
N ALA A 41 -9.80 1.59 18.22
CA ALA A 41 -10.49 2.89 18.26
C ALA A 41 -9.56 4.01 18.75
N ALA A 42 -8.71 3.74 19.77
CA ALA A 42 -7.73 4.71 20.24
C ALA A 42 -6.63 4.99 19.22
N ALA A 43 -6.24 3.99 18.44
CA ALA A 43 -5.28 4.15 17.35
C ALA A 43 -5.86 5.03 16.25
N TRP A 44 -7.06 4.75 15.77
CA TRP A 44 -7.73 5.55 14.73
C TRP A 44 -8.04 6.98 15.18
N ASN A 45 -8.45 7.20 16.44
CA ASN A 45 -8.61 8.54 16.99
C ASN A 45 -7.29 9.33 17.00
N PHE A 46 -6.16 8.66 17.19
CA PHE A 46 -4.86 9.32 17.10
C PHE A 46 -4.45 9.62 15.66
N VAL A 47 -4.77 8.75 14.70
CA VAL A 47 -4.64 9.05 13.27
C VAL A 47 -5.46 10.27 12.89
N GLU A 48 -6.71 10.36 13.34
CA GLU A 48 -7.57 11.53 13.13
C GLU A 48 -6.94 12.82 13.68
N GLU A 49 -6.42 12.78 14.89
CA GLU A 49 -5.74 13.93 15.51
C GLU A 49 -4.54 14.38 14.67
N LEU A 50 -3.70 13.43 14.19
CA LEU A 50 -2.56 13.76 13.36
C LEU A 50 -2.99 14.25 11.97
N ALA A 51 -4.05 13.71 11.39
CA ALA A 51 -4.61 14.19 10.13
C ALA A 51 -5.08 15.65 10.25
N GLN A 52 -5.80 15.99 11.31
CA GLN A 52 -6.22 17.36 11.59
C GLN A 52 -5.02 18.29 11.82
N LEU A 53 -3.99 17.84 12.53
CA LEU A 53 -2.76 18.58 12.73
C LEU A 53 -2.07 18.90 11.40
N ILE A 54 -1.87 17.91 10.53
CA ILE A 54 -1.28 18.11 9.20
C ILE A 54 -2.13 19.09 8.41
N LYS A 55 -3.43 18.88 8.33
CA LYS A 55 -4.37 19.76 7.59
C LYS A 55 -4.47 21.18 8.17
N SER A 56 -4.10 21.37 9.42
CA SER A 56 -4.01 22.73 10.01
C SER A 56 -2.84 23.52 9.43
N ILE A 57 -1.76 22.83 9.04
CA ILE A 57 -0.49 23.40 8.57
C ILE A 57 -0.40 23.38 7.04
N ASP A 58 -0.71 22.25 6.45
CA ASP A 58 -0.67 22.00 5.01
C ASP A 58 -2.10 21.94 4.44
N LYS A 59 -2.47 22.96 3.66
CA LYS A 59 -3.79 23.06 3.01
C LYS A 59 -3.81 22.51 1.59
N ARG A 60 -2.67 22.03 1.11
CA ARG A 60 -2.45 21.68 -0.28
C ARG A 60 -2.46 20.18 -0.52
N HIS A 61 -1.77 19.43 0.32
CA HIS A 61 -1.58 18.00 0.11
C HIS A 61 -2.65 17.17 0.82
N LEU A 62 -3.03 16.07 0.20
CA LEU A 62 -3.98 15.12 0.75
C LEU A 62 -3.36 14.35 1.90
N VAL A 63 -4.21 13.91 2.84
CA VAL A 63 -3.81 13.12 4.01
C VAL A 63 -4.54 11.78 3.99
N SER A 64 -3.78 10.71 4.19
CA SER A 64 -4.29 9.34 4.18
C SER A 64 -3.72 8.51 5.32
N THR A 65 -4.25 7.32 5.47
CA THR A 65 -3.67 6.18 6.19
C THR A 65 -3.70 4.95 5.31
N VAL A 66 -2.94 3.92 5.66
CA VAL A 66 -2.90 2.65 4.94
C VAL A 66 -3.40 1.54 5.84
N ILE A 67 -4.32 0.73 5.33
CA ILE A 67 -4.86 -0.46 5.98
C ILE A 67 -4.48 -1.73 5.21
N SER A 68 -4.45 -2.86 5.90
CA SER A 68 -4.44 -4.16 5.25
C SER A 68 -5.79 -4.44 4.56
N TYR A 69 -5.88 -5.49 3.76
CA TYR A 69 -7.16 -5.95 3.23
C TYR A 69 -8.04 -6.49 4.37
N ASN A 70 -8.71 -5.56 5.05
CA ASN A 70 -9.59 -5.85 6.19
C ASN A 70 -10.87 -5.00 6.09
N PRO A 71 -12.04 -5.62 5.75
CA PRO A 71 -13.29 -4.88 5.62
C PRO A 71 -13.66 -4.06 6.86
N SER A 72 -13.42 -4.58 8.06
CA SER A 72 -13.77 -3.89 9.31
C SER A 72 -12.86 -2.68 9.59
N ALA A 73 -11.68 -2.62 8.99
CA ALA A 73 -10.80 -1.46 9.10
C ALA A 73 -11.37 -0.26 8.34
N LEU A 74 -12.01 -0.46 7.19
CA LEU A 74 -12.70 0.62 6.44
C LEU A 74 -13.80 1.27 7.26
N ASP A 75 -14.65 0.47 7.93
CA ASP A 75 -15.71 0.99 8.80
C ASP A 75 -15.13 1.73 10.00
N SER A 76 -14.03 1.22 10.55
CA SER A 76 -13.33 1.87 11.65
C SER A 76 -12.73 3.22 11.23
N VAL A 77 -12.09 3.29 10.07
CA VAL A 77 -11.57 4.56 9.52
C VAL A 77 -12.70 5.54 9.28
N ALA A 78 -13.79 5.11 8.64
CA ALA A 78 -14.96 5.97 8.39
C ALA A 78 -15.52 6.58 9.69
N LYS A 79 -15.52 5.79 10.76
CA LYS A 79 -16.06 6.19 12.07
C LYS A 79 -15.12 7.07 12.89
N TYR A 80 -13.83 6.74 12.92
CA TYR A 80 -12.88 7.31 13.89
C TYR A 80 -11.87 8.27 13.28
N ALA A 81 -11.67 8.25 11.95
CA ALA A 81 -10.72 9.11 11.24
C ALA A 81 -11.34 9.79 10.00
N PRO A 82 -12.48 10.51 10.15
CA PRO A 82 -13.22 11.09 9.03
C PRO A 82 -12.50 12.23 8.31
N SER A 83 -11.44 12.80 8.89
CA SER A 83 -10.66 13.86 8.24
C SER A 83 -9.70 13.38 7.17
N LEU A 84 -9.54 12.08 6.98
CA LEU A 84 -8.70 11.55 5.91
C LEU A 84 -9.34 11.82 4.54
N ASP A 85 -8.50 12.16 3.56
CA ASP A 85 -8.97 12.45 2.19
C ASP A 85 -9.18 11.19 1.37
N TYR A 86 -8.35 10.18 1.61
CA TYR A 86 -8.47 8.85 1.02
C TYR A 86 -7.85 7.79 1.94
N VAL A 87 -8.11 6.52 1.63
CA VAL A 87 -7.52 5.37 2.34
C VAL A 87 -6.64 4.58 1.38
N GLY A 88 -5.41 4.28 1.79
CA GLY A 88 -4.58 3.26 1.16
C GLY A 88 -5.02 1.87 1.57
N ILE A 89 -5.03 0.92 0.64
CA ILE A 89 -5.36 -0.48 0.89
C ILE A 89 -4.22 -1.34 0.36
N ASN A 90 -3.60 -2.12 1.26
CA ASN A 90 -2.64 -3.15 0.88
C ASN A 90 -3.41 -4.45 0.60
N VAL A 91 -3.32 -4.97 -0.61
CA VAL A 91 -4.05 -6.16 -1.02
C VAL A 91 -3.29 -6.98 -2.05
N TYR A 92 -3.27 -8.29 -1.87
CA TYR A 92 -2.57 -9.22 -2.76
C TYR A 92 -3.55 -10.21 -3.41
N GLY A 93 -3.80 -11.38 -2.81
CA GLY A 93 -4.68 -12.40 -3.37
C GLY A 93 -6.09 -11.93 -3.69
N PRO A 94 -6.82 -11.33 -2.73
CA PRO A 94 -8.23 -10.97 -2.90
C PRO A 94 -8.46 -9.63 -3.64
N MET A 95 -7.56 -9.20 -4.50
CA MET A 95 -7.67 -7.94 -5.26
C MET A 95 -9.03 -7.76 -5.94
N GLY A 96 -9.59 -8.83 -6.52
CA GLY A 96 -10.88 -8.79 -7.20
C GLY A 96 -12.07 -8.49 -6.29
N GLU A 97 -11.91 -8.58 -4.98
CA GLU A 97 -12.97 -8.35 -4.00
C GLU A 97 -13.01 -6.90 -3.48
N VAL A 98 -11.95 -6.13 -3.71
CA VAL A 98 -11.78 -4.77 -3.14
C VAL A 98 -12.97 -3.87 -3.45
N GLN A 99 -13.44 -3.84 -4.70
CA GLN A 99 -14.59 -3.03 -5.08
C GLN A 99 -15.83 -3.37 -4.24
N MET A 100 -16.13 -4.65 -4.12
CA MET A 100 -17.29 -5.12 -3.35
C MET A 100 -17.16 -4.77 -1.87
N VAL A 101 -15.97 -4.91 -1.29
CA VAL A 101 -15.70 -4.62 0.11
C VAL A 101 -15.85 -3.12 0.37
N VAL A 102 -15.26 -2.28 -0.46
CA VAL A 102 -15.38 -0.81 -0.35
C VAL A 102 -16.82 -0.35 -0.52
N ASP A 103 -17.60 -0.92 -1.44
CA ASP A 103 -19.00 -0.54 -1.67
C ASP A 103 -19.91 -0.92 -0.49
N LYS A 104 -19.64 -2.05 0.15
CA LYS A 104 -20.41 -2.53 1.30
C LYS A 104 -20.05 -1.84 2.61
N SER A 105 -18.84 -1.27 2.72
CA SER A 105 -18.38 -0.60 3.93
C SER A 105 -19.07 0.72 4.18
N ASP A 106 -18.95 1.24 5.40
CA ASP A 106 -19.39 2.60 5.75
C ASP A 106 -18.49 3.69 5.11
N TYR A 107 -17.30 3.32 4.65
CA TYR A 107 -16.37 4.22 3.97
C TYR A 107 -16.84 4.59 2.56
N LYS A 108 -17.08 5.87 2.31
CA LYS A 108 -17.60 6.37 1.01
C LYS A 108 -16.59 7.22 0.22
N GLY A 109 -15.38 7.40 0.75
CA GLY A 109 -14.30 8.16 0.11
C GLY A 109 -13.60 7.40 -1.03
N ALA A 110 -12.66 8.07 -1.67
CA ALA A 110 -11.74 7.45 -2.62
C ALA A 110 -10.71 6.56 -1.90
N PHE A 111 -10.10 5.65 -2.63
CA PHE A 111 -9.01 4.82 -2.10
C PHE A 111 -7.86 4.72 -3.10
N MET A 112 -6.73 4.24 -2.62
CA MET A 112 -5.55 3.92 -3.43
C MET A 112 -5.08 2.52 -3.05
N ILE A 113 -4.65 1.73 -4.02
CA ILE A 113 -4.01 0.44 -3.73
C ILE A 113 -2.53 0.71 -3.44
N THR A 114 -2.17 0.72 -2.17
CA THR A 114 -0.84 1.16 -1.71
C THR A 114 0.22 0.08 -1.69
N GLU A 115 -0.20 -1.18 -1.60
CA GLU A 115 0.65 -2.33 -1.87
C GLU A 115 -0.13 -3.39 -2.62
N TRP A 116 0.46 -3.89 -3.71
CA TRP A 116 -0.07 -5.02 -4.46
C TRP A 116 1.02 -5.67 -5.31
N GLY A 117 0.81 -6.92 -5.62
CA GLY A 117 1.77 -7.69 -6.41
C GLY A 117 1.24 -9.08 -6.75
N PRO A 118 2.08 -10.10 -6.81
CA PRO A 118 1.65 -11.49 -6.92
C PRO A 118 0.91 -11.93 -5.65
N THR A 119 0.37 -13.14 -5.64
CA THR A 119 -0.26 -13.70 -4.43
C THR A 119 0.73 -13.79 -3.28
N GLY A 120 0.34 -13.33 -2.10
CA GLY A 120 1.18 -13.35 -0.91
C GLY A 120 1.57 -14.77 -0.50
N TRP A 121 2.77 -14.96 0.02
CA TRP A 121 3.23 -16.27 0.47
C TRP A 121 2.35 -16.90 1.57
N TRP A 122 1.61 -16.09 2.28
CA TRP A 122 0.62 -16.51 3.29
C TRP A 122 -0.73 -16.96 2.71
N GLU A 123 -0.95 -16.74 1.42
CA GLU A 123 -2.18 -17.05 0.69
C GLU A 123 -2.02 -18.20 -0.31
N THR A 124 -0.77 -18.62 -0.59
CA THR A 124 -0.49 -19.67 -1.57
C THR A 124 -0.63 -21.07 -0.98
N ALA A 125 -0.79 -22.06 -1.87
CA ALA A 125 -0.65 -23.46 -1.49
C ALA A 125 0.77 -23.74 -0.97
N SER A 126 0.88 -24.76 -0.13
CA SER A 126 2.17 -25.19 0.41
C SER A 126 2.55 -26.59 -0.12
N THR A 127 3.84 -26.81 -0.20
CA THR A 127 4.41 -28.13 -0.44
C THR A 127 4.12 -29.10 0.72
N GLU A 128 4.41 -30.38 0.57
CA GLU A 128 4.27 -31.39 1.63
C GLU A 128 5.10 -31.04 2.88
N TRP A 129 6.22 -30.35 2.71
CA TRP A 129 7.07 -29.86 3.81
C TRP A 129 6.74 -28.42 4.25
N LYS A 130 5.55 -27.93 3.93
CA LYS A 130 5.00 -26.63 4.37
C LYS A 130 5.76 -25.40 3.86
N ALA A 131 6.51 -25.49 2.78
CA ALA A 131 7.04 -24.31 2.10
C ALA A 131 5.97 -23.74 1.18
N PRO A 132 5.71 -22.42 1.17
CA PRO A 132 4.77 -21.80 0.25
C PRO A 132 5.28 -21.94 -1.19
N ILE A 133 4.36 -22.16 -2.13
CA ILE A 133 4.67 -22.32 -3.54
C ILE A 133 4.65 -20.94 -4.21
N GLU A 134 5.82 -20.52 -4.68
CA GLU A 134 5.97 -19.25 -5.39
C GLU A 134 5.52 -19.38 -6.85
N GLN A 135 4.81 -18.38 -7.34
CA GLN A 135 4.47 -18.26 -8.75
C GLN A 135 5.73 -18.06 -9.61
N THR A 136 5.75 -18.61 -10.80
CA THR A 136 6.80 -18.33 -11.77
C THR A 136 6.76 -16.86 -12.22
N SER A 137 7.86 -16.35 -12.76
CA SER A 137 7.93 -14.97 -13.25
C SER A 137 6.88 -14.67 -14.32
N GLU A 138 6.54 -15.66 -15.16
CA GLU A 138 5.51 -15.51 -16.18
C GLU A 138 4.09 -15.48 -15.60
N GLU A 139 3.80 -16.32 -14.61
CA GLU A 139 2.52 -16.25 -13.88
C GLU A 139 2.37 -14.91 -13.15
N LYS A 140 3.44 -14.43 -12.51
CA LYS A 140 3.44 -13.11 -11.88
C LYS A 140 3.19 -11.99 -12.91
N ARG A 141 3.84 -12.04 -14.06
CA ARG A 141 3.62 -11.09 -15.16
C ARG A 141 2.13 -10.99 -15.53
N GLN A 142 1.47 -12.14 -15.72
CA GLN A 142 0.04 -12.19 -16.03
C GLN A 142 -0.81 -11.60 -14.91
N VAL A 143 -0.50 -11.93 -13.65
CA VAL A 143 -1.18 -11.38 -12.47
C VAL A 143 -1.08 -9.86 -12.40
N TYR A 144 0.10 -9.28 -12.71
CA TYR A 144 0.27 -7.82 -12.72
C TYR A 144 -0.58 -7.15 -13.79
N GLU A 145 -0.59 -7.68 -15.02
CA GLU A 145 -1.40 -7.13 -16.12
C GLU A 145 -2.90 -7.24 -15.82
N GLU A 146 -3.35 -8.40 -15.35
CA GLU A 146 -4.75 -8.65 -15.04
C GLU A 146 -5.24 -7.77 -13.88
N ARG A 147 -4.54 -7.77 -12.75
CA ARG A 147 -4.95 -7.01 -11.58
C ARG A 147 -5.02 -5.52 -11.86
N TYR A 148 -4.04 -4.98 -12.57
CA TYR A 148 -4.05 -3.56 -12.91
C TYR A 148 -5.22 -3.20 -13.83
N THR A 149 -5.42 -3.95 -14.89
CA THR A 149 -6.44 -3.63 -15.91
C THR A 149 -7.86 -3.86 -15.41
N GLN A 150 -8.10 -4.94 -14.67
CA GLN A 150 -9.45 -5.32 -14.27
C GLN A 150 -9.91 -4.62 -12.98
N TYR A 151 -9.01 -4.40 -12.03
CA TYR A 151 -9.42 -4.01 -10.68
C TYR A 151 -8.89 -2.64 -10.24
N ILE A 152 -7.79 -2.17 -10.81
CA ILE A 152 -7.20 -0.87 -10.44
C ILE A 152 -7.66 0.21 -11.41
N SER A 153 -7.26 0.12 -12.68
CA SER A 153 -7.54 1.17 -13.67
C SER A 153 -9.02 1.27 -14.06
N ALA A 154 -9.76 0.18 -13.95
CA ALA A 154 -11.20 0.17 -14.23
C ALA A 154 -12.07 0.72 -13.09
N ASN A 155 -11.51 0.95 -11.91
CA ASN A 155 -12.26 1.36 -10.73
C ASN A 155 -12.31 2.88 -10.59
N PRO A 156 -13.51 3.51 -10.70
CA PRO A 156 -13.63 4.97 -10.67
C PRO A 156 -13.34 5.61 -9.30
N ARG A 157 -13.32 4.83 -8.21
CA ARG A 157 -12.97 5.31 -6.86
C ARG A 157 -11.50 5.10 -6.52
N CYS A 158 -10.77 4.32 -7.35
CA CYS A 158 -9.34 4.07 -7.15
C CYS A 158 -8.52 5.21 -7.75
N LEU A 159 -7.79 5.92 -6.92
CA LEU A 159 -6.96 7.06 -7.33
C LEU A 159 -5.66 6.62 -8.03
N GLY A 160 -5.24 5.38 -7.85
CA GLY A 160 -4.01 4.84 -8.40
C GLY A 160 -3.44 3.72 -7.53
N SER A 161 -2.22 3.31 -7.85
CA SER A 161 -1.59 2.22 -7.10
C SER A 161 -0.07 2.29 -7.06
N PHE A 162 0.50 1.62 -6.07
CA PHE A 162 1.93 1.36 -5.94
C PHE A 162 2.17 -0.15 -5.89
N VAL A 163 2.99 -0.65 -6.79
CA VAL A 163 3.39 -2.06 -6.78
C VAL A 163 4.28 -2.36 -5.59
N PHE A 164 4.10 -3.49 -4.97
CA PHE A 164 5.02 -4.04 -3.99
C PHE A 164 5.80 -5.21 -4.61
N LEU A 165 7.15 -5.09 -4.94
CA LEU A 165 7.77 -3.82 -4.66
C LEU A 165 8.63 -3.41 -5.88
N TRP A 166 8.68 -2.10 -6.14
CA TRP A 166 9.55 -1.52 -7.16
C TRP A 166 11.01 -1.51 -6.66
N GLY A 167 11.65 -2.68 -6.73
CA GLY A 167 12.98 -2.91 -6.22
C GLY A 167 13.22 -4.40 -5.99
N GLN A 168 14.11 -4.70 -5.06
CA GLN A 168 14.39 -6.05 -4.58
C GLN A 168 14.30 -6.09 -3.05
N LYS A 169 13.69 -7.14 -2.53
CA LYS A 169 13.61 -7.45 -1.10
C LYS A 169 13.45 -8.95 -0.92
N GLU A 170 14.18 -9.53 0.01
CA GLU A 170 13.97 -10.92 0.40
C GLU A 170 12.80 -11.01 1.38
N GLU A 171 11.73 -11.67 0.93
CA GLU A 171 10.47 -11.89 1.68
C GLU A 171 10.20 -13.37 1.80
N ARG A 172 10.68 -14.31 1.72
CA ARG A 172 10.64 -15.77 1.65
C ARG A 172 11.66 -16.27 0.63
N THR A 173 11.66 -15.59 -0.51
CA THR A 173 12.64 -15.74 -1.57
C THR A 173 13.05 -14.35 -2.04
N PRO A 174 14.20 -14.20 -2.68
CA PRO A 174 14.62 -12.92 -3.27
C PRO A 174 13.71 -12.45 -4.43
N THR A 175 12.87 -13.35 -4.94
CA THR A 175 12.05 -13.11 -6.14
C THR A 175 10.56 -12.94 -5.86
N TRP A 176 10.08 -13.19 -4.61
CA TRP A 176 8.64 -13.25 -4.35
C TRP A 176 7.89 -12.02 -4.82
N PHE A 177 8.31 -10.83 -4.37
CA PHE A 177 7.70 -9.56 -4.73
C PHE A 177 8.60 -8.67 -5.57
N SER A 178 9.84 -9.06 -5.79
CA SER A 178 10.86 -8.20 -6.41
C SER A 178 10.58 -7.99 -7.89
N MET A 179 10.54 -6.74 -8.32
CA MET A 179 10.44 -6.38 -9.74
C MET A 179 11.80 -6.34 -10.42
N PHE A 180 12.87 -6.32 -9.65
CA PHE A 180 14.26 -6.40 -10.11
C PHE A 180 14.96 -7.50 -9.33
N VAL A 181 15.84 -8.23 -10.00
CA VAL A 181 16.67 -9.27 -9.38
C VAL A 181 18.11 -8.79 -9.39
N GLU A 182 18.80 -8.87 -8.24
CA GLU A 182 20.22 -8.58 -8.19
C GLU A 182 21.02 -9.61 -8.97
N ASP A 183 22.01 -9.15 -9.72
CA ASP A 183 23.04 -10.04 -10.20
C ASP A 183 23.99 -10.39 -9.03
N THR A 184 23.92 -11.64 -8.59
CA THR A 184 24.68 -12.12 -7.43
C THR A 184 26.14 -12.46 -7.77
N VAL A 185 26.56 -12.31 -9.02
CA VAL A 185 27.87 -12.78 -9.48
C VAL A 185 29.02 -11.96 -8.87
N ASP A 186 28.83 -10.69 -8.55
CA ASP A 186 29.93 -9.81 -8.16
C ASP A 186 29.81 -9.13 -6.78
N MET A 187 28.81 -9.44 -5.97
CA MET A 187 28.61 -8.82 -4.64
C MET A 187 28.60 -7.27 -4.67
N LEU A 188 28.45 -6.66 -5.82
CA LEU A 188 28.34 -5.22 -5.98
C LEU A 188 26.87 -4.85 -6.14
N PRO A 189 26.38 -3.74 -5.56
CA PRO A 189 25.00 -3.26 -5.73
C PRO A 189 24.83 -2.74 -7.16
N LEU A 190 24.75 -3.63 -8.13
CA LEU A 190 24.76 -3.27 -9.53
C LEU A 190 23.55 -3.82 -10.24
N LYS A 191 22.86 -2.90 -10.92
CA LYS A 191 21.93 -3.12 -12.01
C LYS A 191 21.03 -4.34 -11.81
N GLY A 192 20.04 -4.20 -10.90
CA GLY A 192 19.00 -5.22 -10.81
C GLY A 192 18.46 -5.52 -12.21
N GLU A 193 18.52 -6.79 -12.63
CA GLU A 193 17.89 -7.20 -13.88
C GLU A 193 16.38 -7.03 -13.76
N LYS A 194 15.76 -6.52 -14.82
CA LYS A 194 14.31 -6.39 -14.91
C LYS A 194 13.67 -7.74 -14.99
N THR A 195 12.69 -7.98 -14.15
CA THR A 195 11.83 -9.14 -14.29
C THR A 195 10.74 -8.89 -15.36
N PRO A 196 10.03 -9.93 -15.86
CA PRO A 196 8.90 -9.76 -16.76
C PRO A 196 7.79 -8.85 -16.22
N MET A 197 7.68 -8.68 -14.90
CA MET A 197 6.71 -7.79 -14.26
C MET A 197 6.97 -6.31 -14.56
N VAL A 198 8.24 -5.89 -14.71
CA VAL A 198 8.57 -4.51 -15.12
C VAL A 198 8.00 -4.19 -16.49
N GLU A 199 8.14 -5.10 -17.45
CA GLU A 199 7.58 -4.92 -18.78
C GLU A 199 6.05 -4.94 -18.78
N ALA A 200 5.44 -5.79 -17.95
CA ALA A 200 4.00 -5.80 -17.74
C ALA A 200 3.50 -4.44 -17.28
N MET A 201 4.12 -3.88 -16.23
CA MET A 201 3.74 -2.57 -15.72
C MET A 201 4.01 -1.44 -16.73
N GLN A 202 5.11 -1.52 -17.47
CA GLN A 202 5.37 -0.55 -18.53
C GLN A 202 4.24 -0.55 -19.58
N ARG A 203 3.80 -1.75 -20.03
CA ARG A 203 2.71 -1.87 -20.99
C ARG A 203 1.40 -1.29 -20.47
N VAL A 204 0.99 -1.68 -19.25
CA VAL A 204 -0.31 -1.24 -18.71
C VAL A 204 -0.35 0.23 -18.34
N TRP A 205 0.79 0.82 -17.96
CA TRP A 205 0.86 2.26 -17.64
C TRP A 205 0.97 3.15 -18.87
N THR A 206 1.61 2.67 -19.93
CA THR A 206 1.85 3.50 -21.13
C THR A 206 0.91 3.16 -22.29
N GLY A 207 0.24 2.03 -22.24
CA GLY A 207 -0.59 1.50 -23.34
C GLY A 207 0.22 1.04 -24.56
N LYS A 208 1.51 0.77 -24.38
CA LYS A 208 2.43 0.40 -25.48
C LYS A 208 3.09 -0.95 -25.24
#